data_47bc5bdb3981508a9ebf013bb5641ab2
#
_entry.id   47bc5bdb3981508a9ebf013bb5641ab2
#
_cell.length_a   1.000
_cell.length_b   1.000
_cell.length_c   1.000
_cell.angle_alpha   90.00
_cell.angle_beta   90.00
_cell.angle_gamma   90.00
#
_symmetry.space_group_name_H-M   'P 1'
#
loop_
_entity.id
_entity.type
_entity.pdbx_description
1 polymer ?
#
loop_
_entity_poly.entity_id
_entity_poly.type
_entity_poly.pdbx_seq_one_letter_code
_entity_poly.pdbx_strand_id
1 'polypeptide(L)'
;MGNSNTHNCISSSRNAIATIVSDKVNGYIFFHQCNAASPVTILFRLSGPKNETHAIHIHEYGDLRRGCESLGPHFNPTNTTHGSLLYNMNRHAGDLINNLKFDQGGNFKYEYEDSSISLYNYSKCILGRSIVIHDGIDDLGLGQGKNREESLKTGNAGKRIACAVIGLAEREHF
;
A
#
# COMPACT_ATOMS: atom_id res chain seq x y z
N MET A 1 -27.10 -10.59 -18.63
CA MET A 1 -27.15 -11.48 -17.46
C MET A 1 -25.78 -11.41 -16.82
N GLY A 2 -25.59 -10.53 -15.86
CA GLY A 2 -24.32 -10.32 -15.18
C GLY A 2 -24.16 -11.36 -14.07
N ASN A 3 -23.17 -12.23 -14.17
CA ASN A 3 -22.76 -13.11 -13.09
C ASN A 3 -22.02 -12.24 -12.03
N SER A 4 -22.74 -11.85 -10.99
CA SER A 4 -22.13 -11.40 -9.75
C SER A 4 -21.54 -12.63 -9.04
N ASN A 5 -20.27 -12.92 -9.26
CA ASN A 5 -19.52 -13.84 -8.40
C ASN A 5 -19.31 -13.16 -7.03
N THR A 6 -20.35 -13.13 -6.20
CA THR A 6 -20.17 -12.96 -4.76
C THR A 6 -19.44 -14.21 -4.26
N HIS A 7 -18.14 -14.13 -4.11
CA HIS A 7 -17.37 -15.16 -3.46
C HIS A 7 -17.89 -15.25 -2.02
N ASN A 8 -18.60 -16.31 -1.71
CA ASN A 8 -18.95 -16.68 -0.34
C ASN A 8 -17.63 -16.94 0.43
N CYS A 9 -17.06 -15.88 1.01
CA CYS A 9 -15.97 -15.97 1.96
C CYS A 9 -16.50 -16.68 3.22
N ILE A 10 -16.15 -17.94 3.36
CA ILE A 10 -16.49 -18.77 4.52
C ILE A 10 -15.70 -18.26 5.73
N SER A 11 -16.07 -18.65 6.92
CA SER A 11 -15.67 -18.24 8.28
C SER A 11 -14.17 -18.04 8.58
N SER A 12 -13.28 -18.13 7.61
CA SER A 12 -11.82 -18.02 7.76
C SER A 12 -11.19 -16.74 7.15
N SER A 13 -11.99 -15.78 6.65
CA SER A 13 -11.42 -14.55 6.07
C SER A 13 -10.67 -13.73 7.11
N ARG A 14 -9.59 -13.06 6.69
CA ARG A 14 -8.85 -12.10 7.50
C ARG A 14 -8.98 -10.70 6.94
N ASN A 15 -9.08 -9.74 7.85
CA ASN A 15 -9.17 -8.33 7.55
C ASN A 15 -8.08 -7.56 8.31
N ALA A 16 -7.57 -6.53 7.67
CA ALA A 16 -6.63 -5.61 8.28
C ALA A 16 -6.95 -4.18 7.83
N ILE A 17 -6.49 -3.21 8.58
CA ILE A 17 -6.71 -1.79 8.31
C ILE A 17 -5.48 -0.97 8.70
N ALA A 18 -5.19 0.05 7.90
CA ALA A 18 -4.28 1.13 8.24
C ALA A 18 -5.08 2.44 8.24
N THR A 19 -5.34 2.99 9.44
CA THR A 19 -6.06 4.26 9.60
C THR A 19 -5.04 5.39 9.65
N ILE A 20 -5.09 6.28 8.65
CA ILE A 20 -4.18 7.41 8.50
C ILE A 20 -4.84 8.65 9.08
N VAL A 21 -4.14 9.31 10.00
CA VAL A 21 -4.53 10.58 10.59
C VAL A 21 -3.32 11.51 10.55
N SER A 22 -3.36 12.51 9.70
CA SER A 22 -2.30 13.51 9.55
C SER A 22 -2.87 14.86 9.11
N ASP A 23 -2.04 15.89 9.10
CA ASP A 23 -2.43 17.23 8.63
C ASP A 23 -2.69 17.26 7.12
N LYS A 24 -2.14 16.30 6.35
CA LYS A 24 -2.21 16.29 4.89
C LYS A 24 -3.15 15.23 4.34
N VAL A 25 -3.11 14.01 4.86
CA VAL A 25 -3.89 12.89 4.34
C VAL A 25 -4.60 12.19 5.49
N ASN A 26 -5.89 11.92 5.32
CA ASN A 26 -6.71 11.25 6.31
C ASN A 26 -7.58 10.15 5.65
N GLY A 27 -7.98 9.17 6.43
CA GLY A 27 -8.83 8.08 5.97
C GLY A 27 -8.26 6.71 6.30
N TYR A 28 -8.54 5.72 5.48
CA TYR A 28 -8.06 4.36 5.74
C TYR A 28 -7.78 3.59 4.46
N ILE A 29 -6.97 2.54 4.63
CA ILE A 29 -6.73 1.50 3.65
C ILE A 29 -7.12 0.19 4.30
N PHE A 30 -8.09 -0.50 3.71
CA PHE A 30 -8.62 -1.77 4.20
C PHE A 30 -8.11 -2.92 3.34
N PHE A 31 -7.76 -4.02 3.97
CA PHE A 31 -7.23 -5.22 3.35
C PHE A 31 -8.13 -6.40 3.70
N HIS A 32 -8.58 -7.12 2.70
CA HIS A 32 -9.39 -8.32 2.86
C HIS A 32 -8.73 -9.49 2.15
N GLN A 33 -8.61 -10.63 2.82
CA GLN A 33 -8.17 -11.88 2.20
C GLN A 33 -9.10 -13.02 2.59
N CYS A 34 -9.75 -13.60 1.60
CA CYS A 34 -10.77 -14.63 1.78
C CYS A 34 -10.21 -15.92 2.41
N ASN A 35 -9.04 -16.34 1.95
CA ASN A 35 -8.28 -17.49 2.48
C ASN A 35 -6.80 -17.35 2.09
N ALA A 36 -5.97 -18.27 2.57
CA ALA A 36 -4.51 -18.19 2.36
C ALA A 36 -4.06 -18.27 0.88
N ALA A 37 -4.88 -18.80 -0.01
CA ALA A 37 -4.59 -18.95 -1.44
C ALA A 37 -5.16 -17.80 -2.29
N SER A 38 -6.07 -17.00 -1.76
CA SER A 38 -6.66 -15.87 -2.46
C SER A 38 -5.72 -14.67 -2.50
N PRO A 39 -5.81 -13.78 -3.51
CA PRO A 39 -5.17 -12.46 -3.43
C PRO A 39 -5.74 -11.65 -2.26
N VAL A 40 -5.05 -10.59 -1.89
CA VAL A 40 -5.55 -9.58 -0.96
C VAL A 40 -6.29 -8.51 -1.76
N THR A 41 -7.57 -8.30 -1.45
CA THR A 41 -8.33 -7.14 -1.92
C THR A 41 -7.94 -5.93 -1.08
N ILE A 42 -7.56 -4.84 -1.72
CA ILE A 42 -7.10 -3.61 -1.08
C ILE A 42 -8.05 -2.47 -1.45
N LEU A 43 -8.67 -1.88 -0.44
CA LEU A 43 -9.64 -0.80 -0.59
C LEU A 43 -9.09 0.49 0.00
N PHE A 44 -8.99 1.54 -0.82
CA PHE A 44 -8.56 2.88 -0.41
C PHE A 44 -9.77 3.79 -0.22
N ARG A 45 -9.81 4.48 0.90
CA ARG A 45 -10.76 5.55 1.23
C ARG A 45 -9.99 6.66 1.91
N LEU A 46 -9.42 7.56 1.11
CA LEU A 46 -8.54 8.62 1.58
C LEU A 46 -9.05 9.99 1.15
N SER A 47 -8.76 10.99 1.96
CA SER A 47 -8.89 12.40 1.64
C SER A 47 -7.53 13.09 1.82
N GLY A 48 -7.21 14.03 0.92
CA GLY A 48 -5.91 14.67 0.88
C GLY A 48 -5.89 15.93 0.00
N PRO A 49 -4.71 16.41 -0.39
CA PRO A 49 -4.56 17.62 -1.19
C PRO A 49 -5.22 17.47 -2.56
N LYS A 50 -6.04 18.46 -2.94
CA LYS A 50 -6.80 18.45 -4.21
C LYS A 50 -5.88 18.46 -5.41
N ASN A 51 -6.14 17.58 -6.39
CA ASN A 51 -5.40 17.44 -7.64
C ASN A 51 -3.91 17.11 -7.49
N GLU A 52 -3.46 16.68 -6.30
CA GLU A 52 -2.08 16.28 -6.06
C GLU A 52 -1.90 14.77 -6.19
N THR A 53 -0.65 14.38 -6.44
CA THR A 53 -0.25 12.97 -6.52
C THR A 53 0.86 12.73 -5.51
N HIS A 54 0.71 11.67 -4.72
CA HIS A 54 1.65 11.28 -3.67
C HIS A 54 1.98 9.80 -3.77
N ALA A 55 3.25 9.45 -3.57
CA ALA A 55 3.65 8.05 -3.52
C ALA A 55 3.14 7.36 -2.27
N ILE A 56 2.86 6.05 -2.37
CA ILE A 56 2.42 5.20 -1.27
C ILE A 56 3.06 3.83 -1.33
N HIS A 57 3.53 3.35 -0.16
CA HIS A 57 4.16 2.03 -0.05
C HIS A 57 3.83 1.34 1.29
N ILE A 58 3.98 0.01 1.33
CA ILE A 58 4.11 -0.73 2.58
C ILE A 58 5.59 -0.75 2.96
N HIS A 59 5.91 -0.32 4.18
CA HIS A 59 7.24 -0.37 4.77
C HIS A 59 7.42 -1.58 5.70
N GLU A 60 8.67 -1.97 5.93
CA GLU A 60 9.09 -3.21 6.59
C GLU A 60 8.59 -3.31 8.04
N TYR A 61 8.57 -2.21 8.79
CA TYR A 61 8.26 -2.22 10.22
C TYR A 61 7.01 -1.42 10.56
N GLY A 62 6.37 -1.75 11.70
CA GLY A 62 5.30 -0.97 12.32
C GLY A 62 5.79 -0.15 13.52
N ASP A 63 7.07 0.18 13.55
CA ASP A 63 7.69 0.92 14.66
C ASP A 63 7.50 2.43 14.52
N LEU A 64 6.62 3.01 15.31
CA LEU A 64 6.33 4.44 15.33
C LEU A 64 7.11 5.23 16.39
N ARG A 65 8.12 4.66 17.06
CA ARG A 65 8.87 5.35 18.12
C ARG A 65 9.53 6.65 17.67
N ARG A 66 9.83 6.80 16.39
CA ARG A 66 10.32 8.04 15.77
C ARG A 66 9.39 8.52 14.64
N GLY A 67 8.08 8.39 14.84
CA GLY A 67 7.09 8.67 13.80
C GLY A 67 7.29 7.78 12.58
N CYS A 68 7.18 8.35 11.38
CA CYS A 68 7.33 7.57 10.14
C CYS A 68 8.79 7.17 9.82
N GLU A 69 9.79 7.73 10.50
CA GLU A 69 11.22 7.50 10.17
C GLU A 69 11.73 6.10 10.60
N SER A 70 11.10 5.48 11.61
CA SER A 70 11.51 4.15 12.11
C SER A 70 10.86 2.97 11.39
N LEU A 71 10.09 3.20 10.33
CA LEU A 71 9.33 2.16 9.61
C LEU A 71 10.19 1.33 8.63
N GLY A 72 11.48 1.64 8.49
CA GLY A 72 12.41 0.91 7.63
C GLY A 72 12.24 1.21 6.13
N PRO A 73 12.78 0.35 5.24
CA PRO A 73 12.61 0.43 3.80
C PRO A 73 11.25 -0.11 3.35
N HIS A 74 10.99 -0.13 2.03
CA HIS A 74 9.84 -0.83 1.45
C HIS A 74 9.85 -2.31 1.83
N PHE A 75 8.68 -2.88 2.06
CA PHE A 75 8.54 -4.31 2.31
C PHE A 75 8.90 -5.11 1.06
N ASN A 76 10.01 -5.85 1.13
CA ASN A 76 10.63 -6.53 -0.01
C ASN A 76 11.06 -7.97 0.33
N PRO A 77 10.12 -8.90 0.51
CA PRO A 77 10.44 -10.28 0.91
C PRO A 77 11.14 -11.09 -0.16
N THR A 78 11.13 -10.64 -1.42
CA THR A 78 11.72 -11.33 -2.58
C THR A 78 13.06 -10.75 -3.01
N ASN A 79 13.53 -9.69 -2.33
CA ASN A 79 14.80 -9.01 -2.63
C ASN A 79 14.92 -8.57 -4.10
N THR A 80 13.83 -8.02 -4.65
CA THR A 80 13.76 -7.42 -5.98
C THR A 80 14.12 -5.94 -5.95
N THR A 81 14.23 -5.30 -7.11
CA THR A 81 14.29 -3.84 -7.20
C THR A 81 12.90 -3.22 -7.10
N HIS A 82 12.84 -1.94 -6.73
CA HIS A 82 11.64 -1.14 -6.81
C HIS A 82 11.09 -1.10 -8.25
N GLY A 83 9.78 -1.11 -8.40
CA GLY A 83 9.12 -1.10 -9.69
C GLY A 83 7.62 -0.86 -9.61
N SER A 84 6.89 -1.23 -10.65
CA SER A 84 5.45 -0.99 -10.74
C SER A 84 4.70 -2.15 -11.39
N LEU A 85 3.48 -2.40 -10.95
CA LEU A 85 2.54 -3.32 -11.60
C LEU A 85 2.28 -2.99 -13.07
N LEU A 86 2.39 -1.71 -13.45
CA LEU A 86 2.04 -1.24 -14.79
C LEU A 86 3.15 -1.42 -15.82
N TYR A 87 4.42 -1.41 -15.39
CA TYR A 87 5.55 -1.33 -16.31
C TYR A 87 6.53 -2.48 -16.22
N ASN A 88 6.67 -3.10 -15.06
CA ASN A 88 7.54 -4.25 -14.93
C ASN A 88 7.05 -5.17 -13.81
N MET A 89 7.18 -6.47 -14.01
CA MET A 89 6.75 -7.49 -13.06
C MET A 89 7.65 -7.59 -11.83
N ASN A 90 8.87 -7.02 -11.89
CA ASN A 90 9.79 -6.96 -10.75
C ASN A 90 9.49 -5.70 -9.95
N ARG A 91 8.92 -5.89 -8.76
CA ARG A 91 8.65 -4.83 -7.79
C ARG A 91 8.77 -5.38 -6.38
N HIS A 92 8.92 -4.52 -5.40
CA HIS A 92 8.72 -4.91 -4.02
C HIS A 92 7.26 -5.30 -3.78
N ALA A 93 7.01 -6.21 -2.87
CA ALA A 93 5.65 -6.50 -2.45
C ALA A 93 4.96 -5.24 -1.87
N GLY A 94 5.74 -4.34 -1.27
CA GLY A 94 5.27 -3.09 -0.70
C GLY A 94 5.02 -1.95 -1.69
N ASP A 95 5.36 -2.06 -2.97
CA ASP A 95 5.23 -0.95 -3.93
C ASP A 95 3.77 -0.63 -4.28
N LEU A 96 2.82 -1.53 -4.00
CA LEU A 96 1.38 -1.35 -4.18
C LEU A 96 1.05 -0.80 -5.59
N ILE A 97 0.23 0.26 -5.62
CA ILE A 97 -0.14 1.03 -6.84
C ILE A 97 0.83 2.18 -7.12
N ASN A 98 1.93 2.30 -6.36
CA ASN A 98 2.93 3.36 -6.39
C ASN A 98 2.39 4.76 -6.03
N ASN A 99 1.33 5.22 -6.68
CA ASN A 99 0.87 6.61 -6.57
C ASN A 99 -0.63 6.75 -6.29
N LEU A 100 -0.96 7.65 -5.37
CA LEU A 100 -2.31 8.14 -5.07
C LEU A 100 -2.54 9.45 -5.83
N LYS A 101 -3.47 9.49 -6.78
CA LYS A 101 -3.87 10.72 -7.45
C LYS A 101 -5.21 11.19 -6.88
N PHE A 102 -5.18 12.19 -6.01
CA PHE A 102 -6.38 12.80 -5.43
C PHE A 102 -7.15 13.58 -6.49
N ASP A 103 -8.48 13.48 -6.45
CA ASP A 103 -9.38 14.19 -7.35
C ASP A 103 -9.52 15.69 -7.02
N GLN A 104 -10.39 16.40 -7.77
CA GLN A 104 -10.70 17.81 -7.53
C GLN A 104 -11.36 18.07 -6.17
N GLY A 105 -12.01 17.06 -5.58
CA GLY A 105 -12.58 17.10 -4.24
C GLY A 105 -11.57 16.80 -3.14
N GLY A 106 -10.37 16.36 -3.50
CA GLY A 106 -9.36 15.87 -2.57
C GLY A 106 -9.62 14.43 -2.10
N ASN A 107 -10.36 13.63 -2.88
CA ASN A 107 -10.65 12.23 -2.53
C ASN A 107 -9.79 11.29 -3.37
N PHE A 108 -9.46 10.14 -2.77
CA PHE A 108 -8.93 8.98 -3.46
C PHE A 108 -9.71 7.74 -3.03
N LYS A 109 -10.43 7.14 -3.99
CA LYS A 109 -11.19 5.91 -3.81
C LYS A 109 -10.75 4.93 -4.89
N TYR A 110 -10.19 3.81 -4.48
CA TYR A 110 -9.70 2.78 -5.39
C TYR A 110 -9.79 1.40 -4.75
N GLU A 111 -9.90 0.38 -5.57
CA GLU A 111 -9.90 -1.02 -5.16
C GLU A 111 -9.17 -1.86 -6.18
N TYR A 112 -8.32 -2.78 -5.72
CA TYR A 112 -7.65 -3.77 -6.57
C TYR A 112 -7.22 -4.99 -5.74
N GLU A 113 -6.79 -6.04 -6.43
CA GLU A 113 -6.28 -7.27 -5.81
C GLU A 113 -4.77 -7.38 -6.01
N ASP A 114 -4.06 -7.85 -4.97
CA ASP A 114 -2.62 -8.07 -4.99
C ASP A 114 -2.25 -9.44 -4.40
N SER A 115 -1.52 -10.25 -5.18
CA SER A 115 -1.03 -11.57 -4.78
C SER A 115 0.39 -11.54 -4.20
N SER A 116 1.07 -10.39 -4.24
CA SER A 116 2.44 -10.25 -3.70
C SER A 116 2.49 -10.09 -2.19
N ILE A 117 1.36 -9.73 -1.57
CA ILE A 117 1.17 -9.58 -0.12
C ILE A 117 0.17 -10.62 0.42
N SER A 118 0.14 -10.79 1.73
CA SER A 118 -0.78 -11.73 2.38
C SER A 118 -1.12 -11.29 3.81
N LEU A 119 -2.28 -11.73 4.31
CA LEU A 119 -2.66 -11.68 5.72
C LEU A 119 -2.42 -13.03 6.45
N TYR A 120 -1.99 -14.07 5.73
CA TYR A 120 -1.79 -15.43 6.24
C TYR A 120 -0.34 -15.91 6.12
N ASN A 121 0.26 -15.73 4.96
CA ASN A 121 1.58 -16.26 4.64
C ASN A 121 2.67 -15.47 5.34
N TYR A 122 3.44 -16.10 6.23
CA TYR A 122 4.47 -15.46 7.04
C TYR A 122 5.47 -14.61 6.21
N SER A 123 5.97 -15.14 5.09
CA SER A 123 6.96 -14.43 4.26
C SER A 123 6.39 -13.20 3.54
N LYS A 124 5.08 -13.18 3.29
CA LYS A 124 4.38 -12.09 2.60
C LYS A 124 3.45 -11.30 3.53
N CYS A 125 3.46 -11.62 4.84
CA CYS A 125 2.51 -11.05 5.79
C CYS A 125 2.74 -9.55 5.97
N ILE A 126 1.66 -8.77 5.83
CA ILE A 126 1.69 -7.32 6.02
C ILE A 126 1.19 -6.87 7.40
N LEU A 127 0.66 -7.76 8.22
CA LEU A 127 0.22 -7.44 9.59
C LEU A 127 1.41 -7.00 10.44
N GLY A 128 1.25 -5.87 11.14
CA GLY A 128 2.30 -5.28 11.95
C GLY A 128 3.34 -4.48 11.17
N ARG A 129 3.25 -4.44 9.84
CA ARG A 129 3.99 -3.51 8.97
C ARG A 129 3.26 -2.18 8.90
N SER A 130 3.67 -1.28 8.02
CA SER A 130 3.07 0.05 7.95
C SER A 130 2.84 0.52 6.52
N ILE A 131 1.81 1.34 6.35
CA ILE A 131 1.63 2.19 5.17
C ILE A 131 2.43 3.48 5.41
N VAL A 132 3.11 3.94 4.37
CA VAL A 132 3.73 5.27 4.31
C VAL A 132 3.27 6.00 3.06
N ILE A 133 2.88 7.26 3.21
CA ILE A 133 2.59 8.20 2.12
C ILE A 133 3.72 9.22 2.08
N HIS A 134 4.20 9.52 0.89
CA HIS A 134 5.34 10.41 0.64
C HIS A 134 4.90 11.75 0.04
N ASP A 135 5.76 12.77 0.13
CA ASP A 135 5.50 14.11 -0.43
C ASP A 135 5.74 14.19 -1.95
N GLY A 136 6.51 13.26 -2.51
CA GLY A 136 6.81 13.19 -3.93
C GLY A 136 5.95 12.18 -4.70
N ILE A 137 6.23 12.08 -5.99
CA ILE A 137 5.65 11.13 -6.92
C ILE A 137 6.65 10.00 -7.12
N ASP A 138 6.19 8.77 -7.03
CA ASP A 138 6.96 7.57 -7.36
C ASP A 138 7.26 7.52 -8.87
N ASP A 139 8.52 7.40 -9.24
CA ASP A 139 8.97 7.33 -10.63
C ASP A 139 8.92 5.91 -11.23
N LEU A 140 8.33 4.95 -10.51
CA LEU A 140 8.05 3.57 -10.94
C LEU A 140 9.32 2.73 -11.23
N GLY A 141 10.46 3.12 -10.67
CA GLY A 141 11.75 2.51 -10.99
C GLY A 141 12.31 2.92 -12.36
N LEU A 142 11.78 3.99 -12.97
CA LEU A 142 12.15 4.45 -14.30
C LEU A 142 13.18 5.58 -14.31
N GLY A 143 13.63 6.04 -13.15
CA GLY A 143 14.64 7.09 -13.01
C GLY A 143 15.92 6.75 -13.74
N GLN A 144 16.62 7.78 -14.24
CA GLN A 144 17.84 7.67 -15.03
C GLN A 144 18.97 8.56 -14.48
N GLY A 145 20.19 8.31 -14.97
CA GLY A 145 21.37 9.08 -14.57
C GLY A 145 21.61 8.99 -13.06
N LYS A 146 21.84 10.13 -12.41
CA LYS A 146 22.12 10.22 -10.97
C LYS A 146 20.96 9.76 -10.06
N ASN A 147 19.74 9.72 -10.60
CA ASN A 147 18.54 9.30 -9.86
C ASN A 147 18.28 7.79 -9.97
N ARG A 148 19.05 7.06 -10.81
CA ARG A 148 18.79 5.65 -11.11
C ARG A 148 18.86 4.74 -9.88
N GLU A 149 19.87 4.93 -9.07
CA GLU A 149 20.09 4.08 -7.89
C GLU A 149 18.96 4.21 -6.88
N GLU A 150 18.56 5.45 -6.56
CA GLU A 150 17.47 5.73 -5.64
C GLU A 150 16.11 5.33 -6.22
N SER A 151 15.91 5.51 -7.53
CA SER A 151 14.72 5.04 -8.24
C SER A 151 14.50 3.53 -8.07
N LEU A 152 15.55 2.72 -8.18
CA LEU A 152 15.48 1.27 -8.01
C LEU A 152 15.34 0.82 -6.54
N LYS A 153 15.44 1.73 -5.58
CA LYS A 153 15.24 1.47 -4.14
C LYS A 153 13.90 1.99 -3.64
N THR A 154 13.50 3.19 -4.05
CA THR A 154 12.40 3.94 -3.42
C THR A 154 11.46 4.64 -4.38
N GLY A 155 11.72 4.57 -5.70
CA GLY A 155 10.96 5.34 -6.70
C GLY A 155 11.18 6.85 -6.59
N ASN A 156 12.25 7.32 -5.94
CA ASN A 156 12.51 8.75 -5.67
C ASN A 156 11.31 9.45 -4.98
N ALA A 157 10.54 8.74 -4.17
CA ALA A 157 9.27 9.18 -3.60
C ALA A 157 9.37 10.35 -2.61
N GLY A 158 10.57 10.66 -2.11
CA GLY A 158 10.78 11.79 -1.22
C GLY A 158 10.44 11.53 0.25
N LYS A 159 10.10 12.59 1.00
CA LYS A 159 9.88 12.54 2.45
C LYS A 159 8.59 11.81 2.82
N ARG A 160 8.55 11.23 4.01
CA ARG A 160 7.38 10.57 4.59
C ARG A 160 6.48 11.61 5.23
N ILE A 161 5.24 11.76 4.75
CA ILE A 161 4.30 12.80 5.22
C ILE A 161 3.14 12.25 6.03
N ALA A 162 2.84 10.95 5.90
CA ALA A 162 1.84 10.28 6.70
C ALA A 162 2.17 8.80 6.79
N CYS A 163 1.81 8.16 7.88
CA CYS A 163 1.98 6.73 8.05
C CYS A 163 0.98 6.14 9.06
N ALA A 164 0.75 4.83 8.95
CA ALA A 164 -0.07 4.07 9.87
C ALA A 164 0.36 2.61 9.91
N VAL A 165 0.27 1.97 11.08
CA VAL A 165 0.49 0.52 11.23
C VAL A 165 -0.70 -0.24 10.67
N ILE A 166 -0.44 -1.35 9.99
CA ILE A 166 -1.46 -2.27 9.48
C ILE A 166 -1.83 -3.23 10.61
N GLY A 167 -2.99 -2.99 11.23
CA GLY A 167 -3.55 -3.80 12.30
C GLY A 167 -4.66 -4.73 11.81
N LEU A 168 -5.04 -5.70 12.66
CA LEU A 168 -6.22 -6.52 12.41
C LEU A 168 -7.48 -5.64 12.43
N ALA A 169 -8.46 -5.97 11.61
CA ALA A 169 -9.74 -5.30 11.54
C ALA A 169 -10.91 -6.27 11.66
N GLU A 170 -12.03 -5.78 12.15
CA GLU A 170 -13.31 -6.47 12.03
C GLU A 170 -13.74 -6.56 10.57
N ARG A 171 -14.70 -7.44 10.30
CA ARG A 171 -15.26 -7.57 8.96
C ARG A 171 -16.05 -6.29 8.62
N GLU A 172 -15.67 -5.62 7.54
CA GLU A 172 -16.47 -4.52 7.01
C GLU A 172 -17.76 -5.09 6.41
N HIS A 173 -18.89 -4.58 6.85
CA HIS A 173 -20.18 -4.88 6.24
C HIS A 173 -20.42 -3.83 5.15
N PHE A 174 -20.14 -4.20 3.90
CA PHE A 174 -20.48 -3.40 2.72
C PHE A 174 -21.96 -3.52 2.36
#